data_4b4590f0428b0c7675f176bab35f8b6c
#
_entry.id   4b4590f0428b0c7675f176bab35f8b6c
#
_cell.length_a   1.000
_cell.length_b   1.000
_cell.length_c   1.000
_cell.angle_alpha   90.00
_cell.angle_beta   90.00
_cell.angle_gamma   90.00
#
_symmetry.space_group_name_H-M   'P 1'
#
loop_
_entity.id
_entity.type
_entity.pdbx_description
1 polymer ?
#
loop_
_entity_poly.entity_id
_entity_poly.type
_entity_poly.pdbx_seq_one_letter_code
_entity_poly.pdbx_strand_id
1 'polypeptide(L)'
;MLEDLTGVNARTDVPLDDRDTMSIFQSSKVLGYENDKILGPTGGTAIPEFGTTFVRGMLEDTQPDQFDILVRLSGFSHGTDVWLGNAKDLITSGTAKVSEAIGCRDDIMLFLISKGMEPKRSFKIMEAVRKGRGLPEGAEDEMREHGVPDWYIGSCKKIAYLFPKAHAVAYVMMAFRIAWFKVHRPLAFYAAYFSIRAKAFDEAFMCRGMDVCQRKMREIVAKDKEASAVEQDMLTTLEVCYEFYLRGFTFDRMDLYKSEAIHFTMDEERGTLRPPFVSVAGLGDTAAISLAEQVKGKRFISIEEVALSLIHI
;
A
#
# COMPACT_ATOMS: atom_id res chain seq x y z
N MET A 1 -9.06 -5.26 14.51
CA MET A 1 -9.21 -6.46 13.65
C MET A 1 -7.94 -7.31 13.56
N LEU A 2 -6.77 -6.82 13.10
CA LEU A 2 -5.55 -7.66 13.06
C LEU A 2 -5.18 -8.20 14.44
N GLU A 3 -5.20 -7.34 15.46
CA GLU A 3 -4.97 -7.74 16.85
C GLU A 3 -6.01 -8.78 17.33
N ASP A 4 -7.29 -8.57 17.04
CA ASP A 4 -8.36 -9.51 17.42
C ASP A 4 -8.20 -10.88 16.76
N LEU A 5 -7.76 -10.90 15.49
CA LEU A 5 -7.55 -12.13 14.72
C LEU A 5 -6.28 -12.90 15.12
N THR A 6 -5.26 -12.22 15.63
CA THR A 6 -3.92 -12.81 15.80
C THR A 6 -3.39 -12.80 17.23
N GLY A 7 -3.99 -12.01 18.13
CA GLY A 7 -3.47 -11.73 19.46
C GLY A 7 -2.20 -10.86 19.48
N VAL A 8 -1.74 -10.36 18.32
CA VAL A 8 -0.52 -9.57 18.19
C VAL A 8 -0.86 -8.08 18.19
N ASN A 9 -0.34 -7.34 19.15
CA ASN A 9 -0.47 -5.88 19.17
C ASN A 9 0.51 -5.24 18.17
N ALA A 10 -0.04 -4.63 17.10
CA ALA A 10 0.76 -4.06 16.04
C ALA A 10 1.75 -2.96 16.51
N ARG A 11 1.47 -2.28 17.63
CA ARG A 11 2.31 -1.17 18.12
C ARG A 11 3.48 -1.65 18.96
N THR A 12 3.29 -2.69 19.77
CA THR A 12 4.26 -3.16 20.77
C THR A 12 5.00 -4.41 20.36
N ASP A 13 4.36 -5.32 19.61
CA ASP A 13 4.86 -6.66 19.37
C ASP A 13 5.50 -6.81 17.98
N VAL A 14 5.26 -5.85 17.09
CA VAL A 14 5.82 -5.88 15.73
C VAL A 14 7.12 -5.09 15.66
N PRO A 15 8.27 -5.77 15.46
CA PRO A 15 9.57 -5.12 15.33
C PRO A 15 9.68 -4.37 13.99
N LEU A 16 10.38 -3.23 13.98
CA LEU A 16 10.62 -2.44 12.76
C LEU A 16 11.92 -2.83 12.03
N ASP A 17 12.62 -3.83 12.52
CA ASP A 17 13.86 -4.37 11.96
C ASP A 17 13.74 -5.84 11.51
N ASP A 18 12.51 -6.33 11.36
CA ASP A 18 12.24 -7.67 10.86
C ASP A 18 12.73 -7.81 9.40
N ARG A 19 13.66 -8.74 9.18
CA ARG A 19 14.33 -8.93 7.89
C ARG A 19 13.42 -9.50 6.82
N ASP A 20 12.54 -10.41 7.18
CA ASP A 20 11.61 -11.02 6.24
C ASP A 20 10.59 -9.97 5.76
N THR A 21 10.10 -9.14 6.69
CA THR A 21 9.25 -8.00 6.36
C THR A 21 9.98 -6.99 5.47
N MET A 22 11.23 -6.66 5.78
CA MET A 22 12.01 -5.73 4.94
C MET A 22 12.21 -6.30 3.53
N SER A 23 12.41 -7.60 3.39
CA SER A 23 12.69 -8.25 2.12
C SER A 23 11.55 -8.13 1.09
N ILE A 24 10.27 -7.97 1.53
CA ILE A 24 9.15 -7.86 0.56
C ILE A 24 9.22 -6.58 -0.29
N PHE A 25 9.93 -5.57 0.17
CA PHE A 25 10.11 -4.32 -0.58
C PHE A 25 11.15 -4.46 -1.71
N GLN A 26 11.93 -5.54 -1.72
CA GLN A 26 12.89 -5.89 -2.77
C GLN A 26 12.41 -7.06 -3.65
N SER A 27 11.81 -8.07 -3.02
CA SER A 27 11.40 -9.30 -3.68
C SER A 27 10.15 -9.88 -3.04
N SER A 28 9.31 -10.53 -3.84
CA SER A 28 8.14 -11.28 -3.36
C SER A 28 8.47 -12.69 -2.85
N LYS A 29 9.72 -13.10 -2.89
CA LYS A 29 10.16 -14.48 -2.60
C LYS A 29 9.67 -15.02 -1.26
N VAL A 30 9.79 -14.24 -0.17
CA VAL A 30 9.33 -14.64 1.16
C VAL A 30 7.81 -14.86 1.22
N LEU A 31 7.06 -14.30 0.27
CA LEU A 31 5.61 -14.48 0.12
C LEU A 31 5.24 -15.76 -0.65
N GLY A 32 6.24 -16.51 -1.19
CA GLY A 32 6.05 -17.77 -1.89
C GLY A 32 5.92 -17.65 -3.41
N TYR A 33 6.20 -16.48 -4.00
CA TYR A 33 6.22 -16.29 -5.45
C TYR A 33 7.35 -15.33 -5.86
N GLU A 34 7.77 -15.39 -7.12
CA GLU A 34 8.83 -14.51 -7.65
C GLU A 34 8.49 -14.00 -9.05
N ASN A 35 8.81 -12.73 -9.29
CA ASN A 35 8.76 -12.13 -10.64
C ASN A 35 7.44 -12.36 -11.38
N ASP A 36 6.32 -12.24 -10.69
CA ASP A 36 5.01 -12.39 -11.30
C ASP A 36 4.75 -11.30 -12.35
N LYS A 37 4.15 -11.67 -13.48
CA LYS A 37 3.94 -10.75 -14.62
C LYS A 37 2.89 -9.67 -14.34
N ILE A 38 2.02 -9.88 -13.36
CA ILE A 38 0.94 -8.94 -13.00
C ILE A 38 1.38 -8.09 -11.82
N LEU A 39 1.92 -8.74 -10.77
CA LEU A 39 2.26 -8.07 -9.52
C LEU A 39 3.68 -7.46 -9.53
N GLY A 40 4.52 -7.87 -10.47
CA GLY A 40 5.93 -7.48 -10.50
C GLY A 40 6.80 -8.27 -9.52
N PRO A 41 8.05 -7.84 -9.31
CA PRO A 41 9.02 -8.58 -8.51
C PRO A 41 8.89 -8.37 -7.01
N THR A 42 8.21 -7.30 -6.55
CA THR A 42 8.16 -6.93 -5.13
C THR A 42 6.86 -7.35 -4.44
N GLY A 43 6.88 -7.50 -3.12
CA GLY A 43 5.73 -7.85 -2.31
C GLY A 43 4.91 -6.65 -1.80
N GLY A 44 5.05 -5.46 -2.41
CA GLY A 44 4.40 -4.22 -1.98
C GLY A 44 2.88 -4.16 -2.17
N THR A 45 2.29 -5.05 -2.97
CA THR A 45 0.83 -5.11 -3.21
C THR A 45 0.03 -5.12 -1.91
N ALA A 46 -1.02 -4.32 -1.83
CA ALA A 46 -1.89 -4.14 -0.66
C ALA A 46 -1.22 -3.53 0.60
N ILE A 47 0.06 -3.17 0.53
CA ILE A 47 0.73 -2.47 1.63
C ILE A 47 0.43 -0.97 1.51
N PRO A 48 -0.10 -0.31 2.56
CA PRO A 48 -0.26 1.14 2.57
C PRO A 48 1.05 1.84 2.18
N GLU A 49 0.97 2.98 1.50
CA GLU A 49 2.10 3.76 0.97
C GLU A 49 2.87 3.10 -0.20
N PHE A 50 2.93 1.76 -0.28
CA PHE A 50 3.79 1.02 -1.21
C PHE A 50 3.04 0.19 -2.26
N GLY A 51 1.70 0.14 -2.18
CA GLY A 51 0.89 -0.78 -2.99
C GLY A 51 0.53 -0.27 -4.38
N THR A 52 0.67 1.02 -4.68
CA THR A 52 0.35 1.55 -6.00
C THR A 52 1.40 1.14 -7.04
N THR A 53 1.00 1.01 -8.31
CA THR A 53 1.93 0.68 -9.41
C THR A 53 3.11 1.65 -9.49
N PHE A 54 2.85 2.94 -9.25
CA PHE A 54 3.89 3.97 -9.24
C PHE A 54 4.95 3.73 -8.16
N VAL A 55 4.53 3.43 -6.92
CA VAL A 55 5.46 3.19 -5.81
C VAL A 55 6.11 1.82 -5.90
N ARG A 56 5.42 0.80 -6.40
CA ARG A 56 6.04 -0.51 -6.71
C ARG A 56 7.20 -0.34 -7.71
N GLY A 57 7.03 0.51 -8.74
CA GLY A 57 8.12 0.87 -9.64
C GLY A 57 9.30 1.57 -8.95
N MET A 58 9.04 2.42 -7.93
CA MET A 58 10.13 2.98 -7.11
C MET A 58 10.87 1.90 -6.31
N LEU A 59 10.15 0.91 -5.76
CA LEU A 59 10.77 -0.22 -5.06
C LEU A 59 11.70 -1.01 -5.99
N GLU A 60 11.28 -1.23 -7.24
CA GLU A 60 12.10 -1.89 -8.25
C GLU A 60 13.35 -1.09 -8.61
N ASP A 61 13.20 0.21 -8.80
CA ASP A 61 14.32 1.11 -9.15
C ASP A 61 15.34 1.27 -8.00
N THR A 62 14.91 1.16 -6.74
CA THR A 62 15.72 1.52 -5.57
C THR A 62 16.17 0.35 -4.71
N GLN A 63 15.49 -0.79 -4.79
CA GLN A 63 15.79 -2.01 -4.01
C GLN A 63 16.07 -1.73 -2.52
N PRO A 64 15.13 -1.14 -1.76
CA PRO A 64 15.38 -0.67 -0.40
C PRO A 64 15.66 -1.83 0.55
N ASP A 65 16.76 -1.76 1.29
CA ASP A 65 17.22 -2.76 2.26
C ASP A 65 17.18 -2.28 3.72
N GLN A 66 16.78 -1.03 3.93
CA GLN A 66 16.72 -0.39 5.24
C GLN A 66 15.46 0.47 5.39
N PHE A 67 15.01 0.61 6.62
CA PHE A 67 13.80 1.35 6.96
C PHE A 67 13.86 2.84 6.56
N ASP A 68 15.01 3.48 6.69
CA ASP A 68 15.19 4.89 6.30
C ASP A 68 15.06 5.12 4.79
N ILE A 69 15.42 4.13 3.98
CA ILE A 69 15.18 4.17 2.53
C ILE A 69 13.67 4.14 2.22
N LEU A 70 12.89 3.33 2.94
CA LEU A 70 11.43 3.36 2.81
C LEU A 70 10.84 4.72 3.17
N VAL A 71 11.35 5.37 4.21
CA VAL A 71 10.95 6.73 4.60
C VAL A 71 11.24 7.72 3.46
N ARG A 72 12.39 7.56 2.82
CA ARG A 72 12.81 8.40 1.69
C ARG A 72 11.91 8.18 0.47
N LEU A 73 11.56 6.93 0.16
CA LEU A 73 10.60 6.60 -0.91
C LEU A 73 9.22 7.22 -0.65
N SER A 74 8.74 7.20 0.58
CA SER A 74 7.51 7.89 0.96
C SER A 74 7.61 9.40 0.66
N GLY A 75 8.75 10.02 0.95
CA GLY A 75 9.03 11.40 0.59
C GLY A 75 9.01 11.64 -0.93
N PHE A 76 9.63 10.75 -1.71
CA PHE A 76 9.63 10.83 -3.18
C PHE A 76 8.22 10.72 -3.77
N SER A 77 7.37 9.85 -3.21
CA SER A 77 6.02 9.60 -3.73
C SER A 77 5.01 10.70 -3.39
N HIS A 78 5.19 11.38 -2.25
CA HIS A 78 4.29 12.43 -1.77
C HIS A 78 4.76 13.85 -2.12
N GLY A 79 6.01 14.01 -2.57
CA GLY A 79 6.52 15.28 -3.08
C GLY A 79 6.06 15.56 -4.51
N THR A 80 6.14 16.81 -4.93
CA THR A 80 5.89 17.21 -6.32
C THR A 80 7.21 17.54 -6.99
N ASP A 81 7.46 16.96 -8.17
CA ASP A 81 8.72 17.09 -8.95
C ASP A 81 9.95 16.62 -8.16
N VAL A 82 9.75 15.62 -7.29
CA VAL A 82 10.82 15.03 -6.49
C VAL A 82 11.35 13.74 -7.11
N TRP A 83 10.47 12.87 -7.66
CA TRP A 83 10.86 11.57 -8.21
C TRP A 83 11.14 11.64 -9.71
N LEU A 84 10.10 11.81 -10.54
CA LEU A 84 10.24 11.82 -11.99
C LEU A 84 11.00 13.06 -12.47
N GLY A 85 11.95 12.87 -13.38
CA GLY A 85 12.78 13.95 -13.90
C GLY A 85 13.76 14.55 -12.87
N ASN A 86 13.87 13.94 -11.68
CA ASN A 86 14.73 14.39 -10.58
C ASN A 86 15.44 13.22 -9.90
N ALA A 87 14.99 12.77 -8.72
CA ALA A 87 15.66 11.73 -7.96
C ALA A 87 15.81 10.41 -8.73
N LYS A 88 14.80 9.99 -9.51
CA LYS A 88 14.89 8.80 -10.35
C LYS A 88 16.08 8.88 -11.32
N ASP A 89 16.22 9.98 -12.04
CA ASP A 89 17.28 10.15 -13.04
C ASP A 89 18.68 10.16 -12.38
N LEU A 90 18.79 10.79 -11.21
CA LEU A 90 20.04 10.84 -10.45
C LEU A 90 20.45 9.45 -9.94
N ILE A 91 19.50 8.65 -9.47
CA ILE A 91 19.74 7.33 -8.95
C ILE A 91 20.05 6.34 -10.08
N THR A 92 19.26 6.33 -11.14
CA THR A 92 19.43 5.39 -12.25
C THR A 92 20.68 5.66 -13.07
N SER A 93 21.13 6.92 -13.16
CA SER A 93 22.41 7.30 -13.79
C SER A 93 23.64 7.03 -12.90
N GLY A 94 23.43 6.66 -11.62
CA GLY A 94 24.53 6.50 -10.66
C GLY A 94 25.15 7.82 -10.18
N THR A 95 24.52 8.97 -10.48
CA THR A 95 24.98 10.29 -10.04
C THR A 95 24.83 10.48 -8.53
N ALA A 96 23.78 9.93 -7.94
CA ALA A 96 23.52 9.95 -6.51
C ALA A 96 22.99 8.58 -6.03
N LYS A 97 23.31 8.23 -4.78
CA LYS A 97 22.67 7.09 -4.12
C LYS A 97 21.26 7.46 -3.66
N VAL A 98 20.42 6.46 -3.44
CA VAL A 98 19.07 6.68 -2.88
C VAL A 98 19.15 7.44 -1.56
N SER A 99 20.13 7.10 -0.71
CA SER A 99 20.37 7.76 0.59
C SER A 99 20.83 9.22 0.50
N GLU A 100 21.29 9.68 -0.68
CA GLU A 100 21.79 11.04 -0.91
C GLU A 100 20.76 11.94 -1.58
N ALA A 101 19.83 11.36 -2.36
CA ALA A 101 18.79 12.10 -3.07
C ALA A 101 17.80 12.76 -2.10
N ILE A 102 17.29 13.93 -2.46
CA ILE A 102 16.37 14.71 -1.62
C ILE A 102 14.99 14.03 -1.58
N GLY A 103 14.62 13.41 -0.44
CA GLY A 103 13.32 12.78 -0.23
C GLY A 103 12.35 13.65 0.57
N CYS A 104 12.84 14.47 1.50
CA CYS A 104 12.03 15.32 2.33
C CYS A 104 12.72 16.67 2.62
N ARG A 105 11.95 17.63 3.15
CA ARG A 105 12.48 18.97 3.46
C ARG A 105 13.64 18.93 4.45
N ASP A 106 13.59 18.03 5.41
CA ASP A 106 14.61 17.89 6.46
C ASP A 106 15.96 17.48 5.88
N ASP A 107 15.98 16.72 4.78
CA ASP A 107 17.21 16.32 4.10
C ASP A 107 18.00 17.54 3.62
N ILE A 108 17.31 18.57 3.07
CA ILE A 108 17.98 19.78 2.58
C ILE A 108 18.65 20.52 3.74
N MET A 109 17.90 20.76 4.82
CA MET A 109 18.41 21.53 5.95
C MET A 109 19.62 20.85 6.58
N LEU A 110 19.51 19.53 6.85
CA LEU A 110 20.59 18.78 7.48
C LEU A 110 21.83 18.66 6.59
N PHE A 111 21.64 18.45 5.29
CA PHE A 111 22.74 18.37 4.34
C PHE A 111 23.52 19.71 4.24
N LEU A 112 22.81 20.83 4.13
CA LEU A 112 23.45 22.16 4.06
C LEU A 112 24.20 22.48 5.36
N ILE A 113 23.63 22.17 6.52
CA ILE A 113 24.31 22.33 7.82
C ILE A 113 25.57 21.44 7.88
N SER A 114 25.50 20.20 7.39
CA SER A 114 26.67 19.30 7.37
C SER A 114 27.79 19.79 6.46
N LYS A 115 27.46 20.64 5.48
CA LYS A 115 28.42 21.35 4.60
C LYS A 115 28.98 22.62 5.22
N GLY A 116 28.61 22.94 6.45
CA GLY A 116 29.09 24.11 7.19
C GLY A 116 28.30 25.40 6.94
N MET A 117 27.14 25.31 6.26
CA MET A 117 26.28 26.48 6.08
C MET A 117 25.59 26.85 7.38
N GLU A 118 25.32 28.14 7.59
CA GLU A 118 24.66 28.67 8.77
C GLU A 118 23.24 28.09 8.90
N PRO A 119 22.84 27.55 10.11
CA PRO A 119 21.55 26.85 10.28
C PRO A 119 20.33 27.68 9.88
N LYS A 120 20.29 28.97 10.19
CA LYS A 120 19.18 29.85 9.82
C LYS A 120 19.09 30.08 8.31
N ARG A 121 20.24 30.15 7.63
CA ARG A 121 20.32 30.25 6.16
C ARG A 121 19.87 28.94 5.53
N SER A 122 20.36 27.79 6.01
CA SER A 122 19.95 26.46 5.58
C SER A 122 18.44 26.24 5.71
N PHE A 123 17.85 26.71 6.83
CA PHE A 123 16.39 26.66 7.03
C PHE A 123 15.64 27.52 6.00
N LYS A 124 16.14 28.75 5.69
CA LYS A 124 15.50 29.62 4.69
C LYS A 124 15.53 29.00 3.29
N ILE A 125 16.64 28.38 2.91
CA ILE A 125 16.78 27.66 1.63
C ILE A 125 15.78 26.49 1.60
N MET A 126 15.78 25.65 2.61
CA MET A 126 14.85 24.53 2.74
C MET A 126 13.39 24.99 2.64
N GLU A 127 13.01 26.05 3.34
CA GLU A 127 11.63 26.57 3.32
C GLU A 127 11.23 27.15 1.95
N ALA A 128 12.15 27.73 1.20
CA ALA A 128 11.87 28.21 -0.15
C ALA A 128 11.69 27.02 -1.12
N VAL A 129 12.60 26.04 -1.08
CA VAL A 129 12.54 24.84 -1.93
C VAL A 129 11.27 24.02 -1.66
N ARG A 130 10.96 23.73 -0.39
CA ARG A 130 9.77 22.91 -0.06
C ARG A 130 8.45 23.53 -0.51
N LYS A 131 8.41 24.85 -0.71
CA LYS A 131 7.23 25.59 -1.17
C LYS A 131 7.23 25.83 -2.69
N GLY A 132 8.17 25.24 -3.41
CA GLY A 132 8.31 25.42 -4.86
C GLY A 132 8.71 26.84 -5.28
N ARG A 133 9.36 27.61 -4.39
CA ARG A 133 9.82 28.97 -4.70
C ARG A 133 11.20 29.03 -5.32
N GLY A 134 11.81 27.86 -5.55
CA GLY A 134 13.19 27.74 -5.99
C GLY A 134 14.21 28.15 -4.93
N LEU A 135 15.42 28.45 -5.36
CA LEU A 135 16.49 28.89 -4.46
C LEU A 135 16.40 30.42 -4.22
N PRO A 136 16.56 30.87 -2.95
CA PRO A 136 16.67 32.29 -2.66
C PRO A 136 17.88 32.94 -3.36
N GLU A 137 17.83 34.25 -3.54
CA GLU A 137 18.92 35.03 -4.10
C GLU A 137 20.26 34.75 -3.39
N GLY A 138 21.32 34.54 -4.17
CA GLY A 138 22.67 34.23 -3.69
C GLY A 138 22.84 32.83 -3.10
N ALA A 139 21.78 32.05 -2.94
CA ALA A 139 21.86 30.71 -2.32
C ALA A 139 22.66 29.71 -3.17
N GLU A 140 22.56 29.80 -4.48
CA GLU A 140 23.26 28.88 -5.40
C GLU A 140 24.77 29.03 -5.29
N ASP A 141 25.27 30.24 -5.27
CA ASP A 141 26.71 30.52 -5.14
C ASP A 141 27.22 30.13 -3.75
N GLU A 142 26.48 30.50 -2.71
CA GLU A 142 26.79 30.10 -1.33
C GLU A 142 26.85 28.57 -1.16
N MET A 143 25.92 27.84 -1.76
CA MET A 143 25.93 26.37 -1.74
C MET A 143 27.19 25.82 -2.44
N ARG A 144 27.58 26.35 -3.58
CA ARG A 144 28.83 25.95 -4.28
C ARG A 144 30.07 26.25 -3.46
N GLU A 145 30.17 27.41 -2.82
CA GLU A 145 31.26 27.77 -1.94
C GLU A 145 31.43 26.78 -0.76
N HIS A 146 30.32 26.21 -0.28
CA HIS A 146 30.34 25.18 0.75
C HIS A 146 30.47 23.75 0.21
N GLY A 147 30.77 23.57 -1.09
CA GLY A 147 30.98 22.27 -1.72
C GLY A 147 29.73 21.42 -1.88
N VAL A 148 28.56 22.06 -2.04
CA VAL A 148 27.33 21.37 -2.43
C VAL A 148 27.42 21.02 -3.93
N PRO A 149 27.21 19.75 -4.32
CA PRO A 149 27.30 19.32 -5.72
C PRO A 149 26.24 19.99 -6.60
N ASP A 150 26.60 20.27 -7.86
CA ASP A 150 25.68 20.90 -8.82
C ASP A 150 24.41 20.08 -9.07
N TRP A 151 24.49 18.73 -9.03
CA TRP A 151 23.31 17.89 -9.15
C TRP A 151 22.32 18.10 -7.99
N TYR A 152 22.83 18.36 -6.77
CA TYR A 152 21.99 18.64 -5.60
C TYR A 152 21.30 20.00 -5.72
N ILE A 153 22.05 21.01 -6.15
CA ILE A 153 21.54 22.35 -6.45
C ILE A 153 20.46 22.25 -7.55
N GLY A 154 20.76 21.50 -8.61
CA GLY A 154 19.81 21.23 -9.70
C GLY A 154 18.53 20.54 -9.24
N SER A 155 18.65 19.57 -8.32
CA SER A 155 17.51 18.91 -7.70
C SER A 155 16.64 19.89 -6.89
N CYS A 156 17.25 20.73 -6.06
CA CYS A 156 16.53 21.77 -5.30
C CYS A 156 15.72 22.73 -6.21
N LYS A 157 16.24 23.05 -7.40
CA LYS A 157 15.57 23.96 -8.36
C LYS A 157 14.35 23.33 -9.04
N LYS A 158 14.29 22.02 -9.16
CA LYS A 158 13.18 21.27 -9.78
C LYS A 158 12.00 21.07 -8.84
N ILE A 159 12.26 20.94 -7.54
CA ILE A 159 11.26 20.56 -6.52
C ILE A 159 10.17 21.64 -6.40
N ALA A 160 8.91 21.23 -6.54
CA ALA A 160 7.75 22.09 -6.34
C ALA A 160 7.11 21.92 -4.95
N TYR A 161 7.22 20.74 -4.34
CA TYR A 161 6.75 20.50 -2.98
C TYR A 161 7.52 19.38 -2.31
N LEU A 162 7.88 19.56 -1.03
CA LEU A 162 8.51 18.54 -0.20
C LEU A 162 7.70 18.19 1.04
N PHE A 163 7.67 16.90 1.30
CA PHE A 163 6.98 16.29 2.43
C PHE A 163 7.82 16.36 3.72
N PRO A 164 7.19 16.49 4.92
CA PRO A 164 7.92 16.48 6.19
C PRO A 164 8.41 15.07 6.54
N LYS A 165 9.66 14.92 7.01
CA LYS A 165 10.23 13.61 7.38
C LYS A 165 9.45 12.91 8.49
N ALA A 166 9.07 13.63 9.54
CA ALA A 166 8.32 13.05 10.66
C ALA A 166 6.98 12.43 10.23
N HIS A 167 6.32 13.05 9.25
CA HIS A 167 5.08 12.53 8.70
C HIS A 167 5.34 11.25 7.88
N ALA A 168 6.35 11.26 7.01
CA ALA A 168 6.76 10.08 6.26
C ALA A 168 7.12 8.90 7.18
N VAL A 169 7.88 9.14 8.26
CA VAL A 169 8.22 8.12 9.26
C VAL A 169 6.96 7.50 9.87
N ALA A 170 5.98 8.30 10.27
CA ALA A 170 4.75 7.78 10.89
C ALA A 170 3.97 6.85 9.96
N TYR A 171 3.81 7.22 8.69
CA TYR A 171 3.12 6.40 7.70
C TYR A 171 3.91 5.13 7.33
N VAL A 172 5.23 5.23 7.19
CA VAL A 172 6.08 4.07 6.91
C VAL A 172 6.11 3.10 8.07
N MET A 173 6.14 3.58 9.32
CA MET A 173 6.00 2.71 10.51
C MET A 173 4.69 1.92 10.48
N MET A 174 3.57 2.57 10.15
CA MET A 174 2.28 1.89 10.00
C MET A 174 2.33 0.87 8.86
N ALA A 175 2.84 1.26 7.71
CA ALA A 175 2.94 0.39 6.53
C ALA A 175 3.82 -0.84 6.81
N PHE A 176 4.96 -0.66 7.46
CA PHE A 176 5.87 -1.76 7.83
C PHE A 176 5.20 -2.74 8.81
N ARG A 177 4.49 -2.23 9.80
CA ARG A 177 3.72 -3.09 10.73
C ARG A 177 2.64 -3.89 10.02
N ILE A 178 1.94 -3.31 9.07
CA ILE A 178 0.96 -4.03 8.25
C ILE A 178 1.66 -5.06 7.34
N ALA A 179 2.82 -4.71 6.78
CA ALA A 179 3.64 -5.62 5.99
C ALA A 179 4.11 -6.84 6.81
N TRP A 180 4.42 -6.67 8.08
CA TRP A 180 4.74 -7.76 8.99
C TRP A 180 3.61 -8.80 9.07
N PHE A 181 2.36 -8.37 9.20
CA PHE A 181 1.22 -9.29 9.19
C PHE A 181 1.09 -10.01 7.84
N LYS A 182 1.37 -9.33 6.73
CA LYS A 182 1.37 -9.94 5.40
C LYS A 182 2.36 -11.11 5.30
N VAL A 183 3.52 -10.98 5.93
CA VAL A 183 4.57 -12.01 5.96
C VAL A 183 4.24 -13.11 6.97
N HIS A 184 4.01 -12.75 8.23
CA HIS A 184 3.96 -13.68 9.35
C HIS A 184 2.55 -14.16 9.74
N ARG A 185 1.49 -13.46 9.32
CA ARG A 185 0.08 -13.80 9.58
C ARG A 185 -0.76 -13.53 8.32
N PRO A 186 -0.42 -14.18 7.19
CA PRO A 186 -0.96 -13.81 5.89
C PRO A 186 -2.48 -13.91 5.82
N LEU A 187 -3.09 -14.96 6.37
CA LEU A 187 -4.53 -15.14 6.27
C LEU A 187 -5.29 -14.04 7.02
N ALA A 188 -4.81 -13.64 8.21
CA ALA A 188 -5.36 -12.52 8.97
C ALA A 188 -5.15 -11.17 8.25
N PHE A 189 -3.99 -10.99 7.60
CA PHE A 189 -3.73 -9.81 6.78
C PHE A 189 -4.76 -9.67 5.65
N TYR A 190 -5.00 -10.74 4.88
CA TYR A 190 -5.98 -10.71 3.78
C TYR A 190 -7.42 -10.57 4.29
N ALA A 191 -7.78 -11.24 5.40
CA ALA A 191 -9.09 -11.08 6.02
C ALA A 191 -9.34 -9.62 6.42
N ALA A 192 -8.35 -8.95 7.02
CA ALA A 192 -8.44 -7.54 7.38
C ALA A 192 -8.46 -6.62 6.15
N TYR A 193 -7.65 -6.90 5.13
CA TYR A 193 -7.65 -6.13 3.89
C TYR A 193 -9.01 -6.18 3.20
N PHE A 194 -9.54 -7.37 2.95
CA PHE A 194 -10.82 -7.54 2.25
C PHE A 194 -12.01 -7.02 3.06
N SER A 195 -11.94 -7.05 4.40
CA SER A 195 -13.02 -6.53 5.26
C SER A 195 -13.02 -5.01 5.38
N ILE A 196 -11.84 -4.34 5.32
CA ILE A 196 -11.72 -2.93 5.73
C ILE A 196 -11.22 -2.04 4.60
N ARG A 197 -10.32 -2.55 3.75
CA ARG A 197 -9.62 -1.74 2.74
C ARG A 197 -10.09 -1.98 1.32
N ALA A 198 -10.55 -3.19 1.01
CA ALA A 198 -11.00 -3.53 -0.32
C ALA A 198 -12.22 -2.69 -0.70
N LYS A 199 -12.17 -2.12 -1.90
CA LYS A 199 -13.28 -1.44 -2.52
C LYS A 199 -13.81 -2.30 -3.65
N ALA A 200 -15.12 -2.20 -3.89
CA ALA A 200 -15.78 -2.92 -4.98
C ALA A 200 -15.47 -4.43 -5.00
N PHE A 201 -15.39 -5.07 -3.82
CA PHE A 201 -15.29 -6.51 -3.73
C PHE A 201 -16.60 -7.15 -4.22
N ASP A 202 -16.49 -8.14 -5.10
CA ASP A 202 -17.63 -8.87 -5.64
C ASP A 202 -17.37 -10.38 -5.57
N GLU A 203 -18.16 -11.07 -4.73
CA GLU A 203 -18.08 -12.51 -4.51
C GLU A 203 -18.31 -13.29 -5.80
N ALA A 204 -19.20 -12.79 -6.67
CA ALA A 204 -19.63 -13.50 -7.87
C ALA A 204 -18.48 -13.89 -8.82
N PHE A 205 -17.36 -13.20 -8.78
CA PHE A 205 -16.17 -13.53 -9.58
C PHE A 205 -14.85 -13.55 -8.77
N MET A 206 -14.68 -12.72 -7.74
CA MET A 206 -13.44 -12.70 -6.96
C MET A 206 -13.21 -14.00 -6.16
N CYS A 207 -14.29 -14.67 -5.75
CA CYS A 207 -14.24 -15.95 -5.04
C CYS A 207 -14.26 -17.18 -5.97
N ARG A 208 -14.14 -17.00 -7.29
CA ARG A 208 -14.24 -18.08 -8.29
C ARG A 208 -12.91 -18.60 -8.81
N GLY A 209 -11.82 -18.18 -8.22
CA GLY A 209 -10.47 -18.62 -8.56
C GLY A 209 -9.63 -17.62 -9.32
N MET A 210 -8.33 -17.90 -9.38
CA MET A 210 -7.31 -17.04 -9.95
C MET A 210 -7.57 -16.67 -11.42
N ASP A 211 -7.99 -17.66 -12.23
CA ASP A 211 -8.24 -17.46 -13.67
C ASP A 211 -9.38 -16.47 -13.92
N VAL A 212 -10.41 -16.49 -13.07
CA VAL A 212 -11.54 -15.56 -13.17
C VAL A 212 -11.08 -14.16 -12.82
N CYS A 213 -10.29 -13.99 -11.78
CA CYS A 213 -9.69 -12.71 -11.41
C CYS A 213 -8.82 -12.15 -12.56
N GLN A 214 -7.93 -12.96 -13.13
CA GLN A 214 -7.08 -12.55 -14.25
C GLN A 214 -7.89 -12.12 -15.48
N ARG A 215 -8.94 -12.85 -15.83
CA ARG A 215 -9.80 -12.50 -16.94
C ARG A 215 -10.48 -11.16 -16.70
N LYS A 216 -11.03 -10.94 -15.49
CA LYS A 216 -11.69 -9.69 -15.13
C LYS A 216 -10.74 -8.50 -15.11
N MET A 217 -9.51 -8.68 -14.61
CA MET A 217 -8.47 -7.64 -14.70
C MET A 217 -8.17 -7.25 -16.15
N ARG A 218 -8.01 -8.25 -17.06
CA ARG A 218 -7.79 -7.96 -18.49
C ARG A 218 -8.94 -7.22 -19.14
N GLU A 219 -10.17 -7.56 -18.79
CA GLU A 219 -11.38 -6.85 -19.28
C GLU A 219 -11.38 -5.38 -18.87
N ILE A 220 -11.03 -5.09 -17.59
CA ILE A 220 -10.99 -3.72 -17.07
C ILE A 220 -9.83 -2.93 -17.72
N VAL A 221 -8.63 -3.53 -17.76
CA VAL A 221 -7.44 -2.89 -18.37
C VAL A 221 -7.67 -2.58 -19.86
N ALA A 222 -8.38 -3.46 -20.58
CA ALA A 222 -8.70 -3.23 -22.00
C ALA A 222 -9.61 -2.02 -22.25
N LYS A 223 -10.36 -1.56 -21.24
CA LYS A 223 -11.19 -0.35 -21.31
C LYS A 223 -10.38 0.95 -21.22
N ASP A 224 -9.15 0.88 -20.72
CA ASP A 224 -8.27 2.04 -20.54
C ASP A 224 -9.00 3.22 -19.87
N LYS A 225 -9.08 4.36 -20.56
CA LYS A 225 -9.73 5.59 -20.06
C LYS A 225 -11.27 5.48 -19.92
N GLU A 226 -11.88 4.48 -20.53
CA GLU A 226 -13.32 4.22 -20.43
C GLU A 226 -13.70 3.44 -19.16
N ALA A 227 -12.72 2.90 -18.42
CA ALA A 227 -12.98 2.22 -17.16
C ALA A 227 -13.53 3.20 -16.11
N SER A 228 -14.67 2.86 -15.52
CA SER A 228 -15.29 3.67 -14.46
C SER A 228 -14.46 3.69 -13.18
N ALA A 229 -14.69 4.66 -12.28
CA ALA A 229 -14.03 4.73 -10.98
C ALA A 229 -14.22 3.45 -10.15
N VAL A 230 -15.42 2.84 -10.23
CA VAL A 230 -15.71 1.57 -9.56
C VAL A 230 -14.87 0.43 -10.15
N GLU A 231 -14.67 0.38 -11.47
CA GLU A 231 -13.82 -0.62 -12.10
C GLU A 231 -12.33 -0.43 -11.77
N GLN A 232 -11.88 0.82 -11.61
CA GLN A 232 -10.50 1.10 -11.14
C GLN A 232 -10.30 0.62 -9.69
N ASP A 233 -11.26 0.89 -8.80
CA ASP A 233 -11.24 0.39 -7.43
C ASP A 233 -11.29 -1.15 -7.40
N MET A 234 -12.10 -1.76 -8.27
CA MET A 234 -12.21 -3.21 -8.45
C MET A 234 -10.90 -3.83 -8.95
N LEU A 235 -10.20 -3.17 -9.88
CA LEU A 235 -8.91 -3.65 -10.39
C LEU A 235 -7.89 -3.79 -9.26
N THR A 236 -7.79 -2.80 -8.39
CA THR A 236 -6.91 -2.84 -7.21
C THR A 236 -7.26 -4.02 -6.29
N THR A 237 -8.55 -4.26 -6.04
CA THR A 237 -9.00 -5.38 -5.22
C THR A 237 -8.72 -6.73 -5.89
N LEU A 238 -8.90 -6.82 -7.21
CA LEU A 238 -8.57 -8.02 -8.00
C LEU A 238 -7.08 -8.38 -7.97
N GLU A 239 -6.19 -7.38 -8.00
CA GLU A 239 -4.74 -7.64 -7.84
C GLU A 239 -4.45 -8.31 -6.50
N VAL A 240 -5.13 -7.92 -5.43
CA VAL A 240 -4.95 -8.53 -4.10
C VAL A 240 -5.59 -9.92 -4.04
N CYS A 241 -6.75 -10.13 -4.66
CA CYS A 241 -7.34 -11.47 -4.81
C CYS A 241 -6.41 -12.41 -5.60
N TYR A 242 -5.81 -11.89 -6.66
CA TYR A 242 -4.84 -12.64 -7.46
C TYR A 242 -3.62 -13.05 -6.63
N GLU A 243 -3.03 -12.12 -5.87
CA GLU A 243 -1.93 -12.43 -4.96
C GLU A 243 -2.33 -13.47 -3.91
N PHE A 244 -3.52 -13.36 -3.34
CA PHE A 244 -4.07 -14.29 -2.37
C PHE A 244 -4.10 -15.73 -2.93
N TYR A 245 -4.63 -15.91 -4.15
CA TYR A 245 -4.61 -17.20 -4.84
C TYR A 245 -3.20 -17.67 -5.19
N LEU A 246 -2.35 -16.76 -5.67
CA LEU A 246 -0.96 -17.08 -6.05
C LEU A 246 -0.15 -17.62 -4.86
N ARG A 247 -0.47 -17.17 -3.64
CA ARG A 247 0.10 -17.65 -2.39
C ARG A 247 -0.51 -18.98 -1.90
N GLY A 248 -1.43 -19.57 -2.63
CA GLY A 248 -2.05 -20.86 -2.31
C GLY A 248 -3.27 -20.78 -1.40
N PHE A 249 -3.74 -19.58 -1.05
CA PHE A 249 -4.97 -19.39 -0.30
C PHE A 249 -6.19 -19.45 -1.20
N THR A 250 -7.37 -19.73 -0.63
CA THR A 250 -8.62 -19.80 -1.39
C THR A 250 -9.79 -19.20 -0.62
N PHE A 251 -10.86 -18.84 -1.34
CA PHE A 251 -12.10 -18.45 -0.69
C PHE A 251 -13.03 -19.66 -0.53
N ASP A 252 -13.61 -19.78 0.65
CA ASP A 252 -14.76 -20.66 0.88
C ASP A 252 -16.00 -20.06 0.20
N ARG A 253 -17.01 -20.91 -0.02
CA ARG A 253 -18.32 -20.41 -0.44
C ARG A 253 -18.99 -19.64 0.69
N MET A 254 -19.75 -18.61 0.34
CA MET A 254 -20.68 -17.98 1.25
C MET A 254 -21.65 -19.03 1.81
N ASP A 255 -21.93 -18.96 3.10
CA ASP A 255 -22.80 -19.89 3.80
C ASP A 255 -23.74 -19.09 4.68
N LEU A 256 -25.04 -19.35 4.55
CA LEU A 256 -26.10 -18.63 5.27
C LEU A 256 -25.91 -18.67 6.80
N TYR A 257 -25.32 -19.74 7.33
CA TYR A 257 -25.18 -19.97 8.77
C TYR A 257 -23.77 -19.74 9.32
N LYS A 258 -22.77 -19.55 8.43
CA LYS A 258 -21.37 -19.42 8.82
C LYS A 258 -20.75 -18.09 8.40
N SER A 259 -21.29 -17.45 7.36
CA SER A 259 -20.82 -16.14 6.93
C SER A 259 -21.26 -15.06 7.92
N GLU A 260 -20.37 -14.12 8.22
CA GLU A 260 -20.70 -12.93 8.98
C GLU A 260 -21.33 -11.85 8.10
N ALA A 261 -21.85 -10.79 8.73
CA ALA A 261 -22.45 -9.67 7.99
C ALA A 261 -21.43 -8.89 7.16
N ILE A 262 -20.32 -8.50 7.80
CA ILE A 262 -19.39 -7.47 7.28
C ILE A 262 -17.97 -7.99 7.11
N HIS A 263 -17.47 -8.85 8.00
CA HIS A 263 -16.08 -9.26 8.05
C HIS A 263 -15.84 -10.64 7.45
N PHE A 264 -14.73 -10.79 6.75
CA PHE A 264 -14.24 -12.11 6.33
C PHE A 264 -13.83 -12.94 7.55
N THR A 265 -14.27 -14.19 7.59
CA THR A 265 -13.80 -15.16 8.57
C THR A 265 -12.71 -16.03 7.99
N MET A 266 -11.76 -16.48 8.80
CA MET A 266 -10.63 -17.29 8.37
C MET A 266 -10.64 -18.69 8.97
N ASP A 267 -10.16 -19.65 8.19
CA ASP A 267 -9.86 -21.02 8.60
C ASP A 267 -8.36 -21.27 8.34
N GLU A 268 -7.55 -21.16 9.39
CA GLU A 268 -6.09 -21.28 9.29
C GLU A 268 -5.64 -22.70 8.89
N GLU A 269 -6.35 -23.74 9.31
CA GLU A 269 -6.01 -25.13 8.98
C GLU A 269 -6.17 -25.39 7.48
N ARG A 270 -7.20 -24.82 6.88
CA ARG A 270 -7.51 -24.98 5.46
C ARG A 270 -6.89 -23.89 4.57
N GLY A 271 -6.38 -22.82 5.17
CA GLY A 271 -5.88 -21.65 4.41
C GLY A 271 -6.98 -20.94 3.62
N THR A 272 -8.19 -20.83 4.19
CA THR A 272 -9.34 -20.27 3.48
C THR A 272 -9.94 -19.06 4.17
N LEU A 273 -10.52 -18.16 3.37
CA LEU A 273 -11.36 -17.04 3.82
C LEU A 273 -12.79 -17.25 3.36
N ARG A 274 -13.75 -17.04 4.25
CA ARG A 274 -15.18 -17.04 3.91
C ARG A 274 -15.67 -15.62 3.76
N PRO A 275 -16.30 -15.28 2.60
CA PRO A 275 -16.82 -13.93 2.36
C PRO A 275 -18.03 -13.64 3.24
N PRO A 276 -18.18 -12.38 3.71
CA PRO A 276 -19.35 -11.90 4.43
C PRO A 276 -20.53 -11.62 3.49
N PHE A 277 -21.72 -11.44 4.03
CA PHE A 277 -22.91 -11.14 3.23
C PHE A 277 -22.79 -9.85 2.42
N VAL A 278 -22.14 -8.82 2.99
CA VAL A 278 -21.92 -7.54 2.28
C VAL A 278 -21.09 -7.66 0.99
N SER A 279 -20.39 -8.78 0.79
CA SER A 279 -19.64 -9.06 -0.45
C SER A 279 -20.52 -9.44 -1.66
N VAL A 280 -21.82 -9.62 -1.44
CA VAL A 280 -22.80 -9.79 -2.52
C VAL A 280 -23.08 -8.42 -3.14
N ALA A 281 -22.90 -8.31 -4.46
CA ALA A 281 -23.12 -7.07 -5.18
C ALA A 281 -24.54 -6.53 -4.95
N GLY A 282 -24.64 -5.27 -4.54
CA GLY A 282 -25.91 -4.60 -4.26
C GLY A 282 -26.47 -4.82 -2.84
N LEU A 283 -25.86 -5.66 -2.01
CA LEU A 283 -26.25 -5.82 -0.61
C LEU A 283 -25.49 -4.81 0.25
N GLY A 284 -26.20 -3.85 0.83
CA GLY A 284 -25.59 -2.85 1.73
C GLY A 284 -25.40 -3.38 3.16
N ASP A 285 -24.58 -2.68 3.95
CA ASP A 285 -24.21 -3.07 5.31
C ASP A 285 -25.42 -3.34 6.21
N THR A 286 -26.43 -2.44 6.16
CA THR A 286 -27.64 -2.59 7.00
C THR A 286 -28.40 -3.88 6.68
N ALA A 287 -28.55 -4.19 5.39
CA ALA A 287 -29.24 -5.40 4.96
C ALA A 287 -28.42 -6.66 5.31
N ALA A 288 -27.08 -6.60 5.15
CA ALA A 288 -26.18 -7.70 5.53
C ALA A 288 -26.24 -7.99 7.04
N ILE A 289 -26.23 -6.96 7.88
CA ILE A 289 -26.35 -7.07 9.34
C ILE A 289 -27.72 -7.67 9.71
N SER A 290 -28.79 -7.14 9.14
CA SER A 290 -30.14 -7.64 9.40
C SER A 290 -30.32 -9.11 8.98
N LEU A 291 -29.75 -9.49 7.81
CA LEU A 291 -29.73 -10.89 7.37
C LEU A 291 -29.03 -11.78 8.39
N ALA A 292 -27.83 -11.40 8.83
CA ALA A 292 -27.08 -12.17 9.81
C ALA A 292 -27.83 -12.34 11.14
N GLU A 293 -28.51 -11.29 11.61
CA GLU A 293 -29.33 -11.34 12.81
C GLU A 293 -30.55 -12.27 12.66
N GLN A 294 -31.23 -12.20 11.53
CA GLN A 294 -32.41 -13.02 11.25
C GLN A 294 -32.09 -14.50 11.13
N VAL A 295 -30.91 -14.83 10.63
CA VAL A 295 -30.45 -16.23 10.44
C VAL A 295 -29.94 -16.83 11.74
N LYS A 296 -29.47 -16.01 12.68
CA LYS A 296 -28.87 -16.46 13.94
C LYS A 296 -29.84 -17.30 14.75
N GLY A 297 -29.47 -18.57 15.02
CA GLY A 297 -30.27 -19.51 15.83
C GLY A 297 -31.50 -20.08 15.12
N LYS A 298 -31.73 -19.78 13.87
CA LYS A 298 -32.81 -20.33 13.05
C LYS A 298 -32.25 -21.37 12.07
N ARG A 299 -33.16 -22.30 11.63
CA ARG A 299 -32.89 -23.17 10.49
C ARG A 299 -34.05 -23.00 9.51
N PHE A 300 -33.74 -22.64 8.30
CA PHE A 300 -34.70 -22.49 7.21
C PHE A 300 -34.75 -23.78 6.40
N ILE A 301 -35.96 -24.16 5.99
CA ILE A 301 -36.21 -25.36 5.18
C ILE A 301 -36.28 -25.03 3.68
N SER A 302 -36.43 -23.77 3.32
CA SER A 302 -36.44 -23.33 1.92
C SER A 302 -35.93 -21.89 1.72
N ILE A 303 -35.60 -21.54 0.49
CA ILE A 303 -35.22 -20.18 0.09
C ILE A 303 -36.37 -19.20 0.28
N GLU A 304 -37.60 -19.66 0.05
CA GLU A 304 -38.82 -18.87 0.23
C GLU A 304 -39.02 -18.47 1.69
N GLU A 305 -38.73 -19.37 2.62
CA GLU A 305 -38.78 -19.09 4.07
C GLU A 305 -37.75 -18.00 4.45
N VAL A 306 -36.53 -18.08 3.90
CA VAL A 306 -35.53 -17.01 4.06
C VAL A 306 -36.06 -15.69 3.51
N ALA A 307 -36.59 -15.69 2.27
CA ALA A 307 -37.11 -14.50 1.63
C ALA A 307 -38.25 -13.87 2.44
N LEU A 308 -39.18 -14.68 2.96
CA LEU A 308 -40.28 -14.19 3.81
C LEU A 308 -39.77 -13.57 5.12
N SER A 309 -38.69 -14.10 5.70
CA SER A 309 -38.09 -13.54 6.92
C SER A 309 -37.42 -12.20 6.71
N LEU A 310 -37.10 -11.85 5.44
CA LEU A 310 -36.41 -10.63 5.04
C LEU A 310 -37.36 -9.54 4.47
N ILE A 311 -38.66 -9.80 4.32
CA ILE A 311 -39.62 -8.86 3.72
C ILE A 311 -39.69 -7.50 4.47
N HIS A 312 -39.23 -7.44 5.69
CA HIS A 312 -39.27 -6.23 6.52
C HIS A 312 -37.91 -5.50 6.64
N ILE A 313 -36.95 -5.86 5.78
CA ILE A 313 -35.62 -5.20 5.71
C ILE A 313 -35.58 -4.12 4.57
#